data_5f53c046514c20b20acccc6c9ed38e56
#
_entry.id   5f53c046514c20b20acccc6c9ed38e56
#
_cell.length_a   1.000
_cell.length_b   1.000
_cell.length_c   1.000
_cell.angle_alpha   90.00
_cell.angle_beta   90.00
_cell.angle_gamma   90.00
#
_symmetry.space_group_name_H-M   'P 1'
#
loop_
_entity.id
_entity.type
_entity.pdbx_description
1 polymer ?
#
loop_
_entity_poly.entity_id
_entity_poly.type
_entity_poly.pdbx_seq_one_letter_code
_entity_poly.pdbx_strand_id
1 'polypeptide(L)'
;MKILLVRLSSMGDLIHTLPAVQDLARHCPQVELHWLAEAGFADIARLHPFVAKVIPMRWRQWRKRLFAAETRQQMRALKQELAGGGYDFVLDSQGLIKSAWFARQAGVPVKGLDKHSAREGWAAAFYAQGFQVAKGRDAVWRNRELFAQVFGYRFDGTADFGVRVPEDAAVQGLPENYRVALHATSRESKLWPDKYWVELLNRLHAADGAAVWLPWGSEVERQRALALADQVEAAQVPEEKLSLLQAAYVLRGARSVIGVDTGLLHLANALDKPLIGIYTDSDPAKTGVQPSAWAENMGGIGCPPQPEEVFERLLLLEQVYQDSQEIFR
;
A
#
# COMPACT_ATOMS: atom_id res chain seq x y z
N MET A 1 -11.29 9.10 -23.17
CA MET A 1 -9.89 9.47 -22.95
C MET A 1 -9.18 8.29 -22.27
N LYS A 2 -8.04 7.86 -22.82
CA LYS A 2 -7.26 6.74 -22.32
C LYS A 2 -5.92 7.20 -21.80
N ILE A 3 -5.58 6.89 -20.57
CA ILE A 3 -4.34 7.33 -19.94
C ILE A 3 -3.53 6.19 -19.36
N LEU A 4 -2.22 6.39 -19.31
CA LEU A 4 -1.30 5.52 -18.61
C LEU A 4 -0.83 6.20 -17.32
N LEU A 5 -1.15 5.65 -16.17
CA LEU A 5 -0.58 6.03 -14.88
C LEU A 5 0.74 5.30 -14.68
N VAL A 6 1.80 6.02 -14.34
CA VAL A 6 3.09 5.45 -13.96
C VAL A 6 3.32 5.67 -12.47
N ARG A 7 3.19 4.59 -11.69
CA ARG A 7 3.58 4.50 -10.28
C ARG A 7 4.15 3.11 -10.05
N LEU A 8 5.46 3.01 -10.04
CA LEU A 8 6.16 1.72 -10.13
C LEU A 8 6.32 1.03 -8.77
N SER A 9 6.62 1.77 -7.73
CA SER A 9 6.98 1.28 -6.38
C SER A 9 7.03 2.43 -5.38
N SER A 10 7.01 2.21 -4.05
CA SER A 10 6.88 0.93 -3.36
C SER A 10 5.41 0.55 -3.16
N MET A 11 5.13 -0.55 -2.43
CA MET A 11 3.75 -0.98 -2.14
C MET A 11 2.93 0.14 -1.51
N GLY A 12 3.43 0.75 -0.42
CA GLY A 12 2.75 1.87 0.23
C GLY A 12 2.50 3.05 -0.70
N ASP A 13 3.45 3.36 -1.60
CA ASP A 13 3.28 4.43 -2.58
C ASP A 13 2.15 4.15 -3.60
N LEU A 14 1.97 2.88 -4.02
CA LEU A 14 0.84 2.50 -4.87
C LEU A 14 -0.47 2.67 -4.11
N ILE A 15 -0.52 2.19 -2.86
CA ILE A 15 -1.70 2.32 -1.99
C ILE A 15 -2.06 3.79 -1.78
N HIS A 16 -1.09 4.65 -1.48
CA HIS A 16 -1.30 6.10 -1.33
C HIS A 16 -1.76 6.80 -2.63
N THR A 17 -1.69 6.12 -3.77
CA THR A 17 -2.21 6.65 -5.05
C THR A 17 -3.67 6.25 -5.28
N LEU A 18 -4.18 5.20 -4.62
CA LEU A 18 -5.55 4.71 -4.83
C LEU A 18 -6.63 5.78 -4.56
N PRO A 19 -6.53 6.64 -3.51
CA PRO A 19 -7.53 7.70 -3.33
C PRO A 19 -7.61 8.70 -4.49
N ALA A 20 -6.48 9.01 -5.13
CA ALA A 20 -6.47 9.85 -6.33
C ALA A 20 -7.14 9.14 -7.53
N VAL A 21 -7.00 7.83 -7.63
CA VAL A 21 -7.69 7.00 -8.64
C VAL A 21 -9.20 6.96 -8.34
N GLN A 22 -9.59 6.86 -7.07
CA GLN A 22 -11.00 6.90 -6.67
C GLN A 22 -11.64 8.27 -6.94
N ASP A 23 -10.93 9.37 -6.65
CA ASP A 23 -11.39 10.71 -7.01
C ASP A 23 -11.55 10.84 -8.54
N LEU A 24 -10.58 10.33 -9.31
CA LEU A 24 -10.66 10.32 -10.77
C LEU A 24 -11.89 9.53 -11.27
N ALA A 25 -12.16 8.37 -10.67
CA ALA A 25 -13.33 7.55 -11.01
C ALA A 25 -14.65 8.29 -10.77
N ARG A 26 -14.73 9.11 -9.70
CA ARG A 26 -15.91 9.90 -9.37
C ARG A 26 -16.10 11.10 -10.29
N HIS A 27 -15.02 11.82 -10.58
CA HIS A 27 -15.09 13.08 -11.33
C HIS A 27 -15.00 12.91 -12.85
N CYS A 28 -14.31 11.84 -13.30
CA CYS A 28 -14.05 11.57 -14.72
C CYS A 28 -14.29 10.09 -15.08
N PRO A 29 -15.52 9.56 -14.89
CA PRO A 29 -15.81 8.12 -15.08
C PRO A 29 -15.58 7.61 -16.51
N GLN A 30 -15.49 8.52 -17.50
CA GLN A 30 -15.23 8.22 -18.92
C GLN A 30 -13.74 7.98 -19.22
N VAL A 31 -12.84 8.11 -18.22
CA VAL A 31 -11.41 7.86 -18.40
C VAL A 31 -11.14 6.36 -18.33
N GLU A 32 -10.46 5.83 -19.35
CA GLU A 32 -9.89 4.50 -19.33
C GLU A 32 -8.48 4.56 -18.71
N LEU A 33 -8.33 4.04 -17.50
CA LEU A 33 -7.07 4.09 -16.74
C LEU A 33 -6.30 2.78 -16.87
N HIS A 34 -5.09 2.84 -17.45
CA HIS A 34 -4.09 1.77 -17.38
C HIS A 34 -3.00 2.15 -16.38
N TRP A 35 -2.42 1.18 -15.69
CA TRP A 35 -1.40 1.43 -14.66
C TRP A 35 -0.15 0.59 -14.89
N LEU A 36 1.00 1.26 -15.08
CA LEU A 36 2.33 0.63 -15.12
C LEU A 36 2.90 0.54 -13.70
N ALA A 37 3.12 -0.68 -13.21
CA ALA A 37 3.63 -0.97 -11.88
C ALA A 37 4.71 -2.05 -11.89
N GLU A 38 5.60 -2.07 -10.90
CA GLU A 38 6.52 -3.19 -10.67
C GLU A 38 5.74 -4.48 -10.41
N ALA A 39 6.11 -5.58 -11.05
CA ALA A 39 5.37 -6.85 -11.02
C ALA A 39 5.05 -7.34 -9.60
N GLY A 40 5.98 -7.16 -8.65
CA GLY A 40 5.76 -7.54 -7.26
C GLY A 40 4.71 -6.70 -6.51
N PHE A 41 4.19 -5.62 -7.10
CA PHE A 41 3.16 -4.75 -6.50
C PHE A 41 1.95 -4.55 -7.43
N ALA A 42 1.94 -5.19 -8.59
CA ALA A 42 0.90 -5.01 -9.60
C ALA A 42 -0.51 -5.34 -9.08
N ASP A 43 -0.61 -6.29 -8.15
CA ASP A 43 -1.89 -6.68 -7.54
C ASP A 43 -2.54 -5.55 -6.74
N ILE A 44 -1.74 -4.64 -6.14
CA ILE A 44 -2.30 -3.46 -5.46
C ILE A 44 -3.11 -2.59 -6.44
N ALA A 45 -2.60 -2.38 -7.65
CA ALA A 45 -3.33 -1.63 -8.66
C ALA A 45 -4.60 -2.37 -9.16
N ARG A 46 -4.58 -3.72 -9.16
CA ARG A 46 -5.73 -4.56 -9.52
C ARG A 46 -6.86 -4.53 -8.51
N LEU A 47 -6.58 -4.16 -7.26
CA LEU A 47 -7.60 -4.01 -6.23
C LEU A 47 -8.56 -2.83 -6.49
N HIS A 48 -8.22 -1.91 -7.39
CA HIS A 48 -9.09 -0.79 -7.70
C HIS A 48 -9.89 -1.03 -9.01
N PRO A 49 -11.23 -1.12 -8.96
CA PRO A 49 -12.05 -1.52 -10.10
C PRO A 49 -12.02 -0.53 -11.28
N PHE A 50 -11.64 0.72 -11.05
CA PHE A 50 -11.49 1.72 -12.10
C PHE A 50 -10.22 1.52 -12.95
N VAL A 51 -9.26 0.71 -12.50
CA VAL A 51 -8.06 0.37 -13.27
C VAL A 51 -8.39 -0.69 -14.30
N ALA A 52 -8.59 -0.28 -15.55
CA ALA A 52 -8.99 -1.17 -16.64
C ALA A 52 -7.89 -2.20 -17.01
N LYS A 53 -6.62 -1.80 -16.90
CA LYS A 53 -5.48 -2.68 -17.19
C LYS A 53 -4.28 -2.34 -16.32
N VAL A 54 -3.65 -3.37 -15.73
CA VAL A 54 -2.36 -3.25 -15.06
C VAL A 54 -1.28 -3.85 -15.95
N ILE A 55 -0.21 -3.09 -16.19
CA ILE A 55 0.95 -3.49 -16.99
C ILE A 55 2.10 -3.76 -16.02
N PRO A 56 2.45 -5.04 -15.74
CA PRO A 56 3.53 -5.36 -14.82
C PRO A 56 4.89 -5.21 -15.50
N MET A 57 5.83 -4.52 -14.82
CA MET A 57 7.22 -4.44 -15.25
C MET A 57 8.16 -5.05 -14.21
N ARG A 58 9.34 -5.51 -14.62
CA ARG A 58 10.27 -6.25 -13.75
C ARG A 58 11.61 -5.53 -13.60
N TRP A 59 11.59 -4.20 -13.38
CA TRP A 59 12.83 -3.42 -13.27
C TRP A 59 13.79 -3.93 -12.19
N ARG A 60 13.27 -4.38 -11.06
CA ARG A 60 14.10 -4.93 -9.97
C ARG A 60 14.91 -6.17 -10.40
N GLN A 61 14.39 -6.94 -11.35
CA GLN A 61 15.09 -8.08 -11.96
C GLN A 61 15.98 -7.61 -13.11
N TRP A 62 15.45 -6.79 -14.03
CA TRP A 62 16.16 -6.33 -15.22
C TRP A 62 17.45 -5.58 -14.91
N ARG A 63 17.44 -4.68 -13.93
CA ARG A 63 18.62 -3.91 -13.53
C ARG A 63 19.82 -4.74 -13.08
N LYS A 64 19.57 -6.01 -12.67
CA LYS A 64 20.63 -6.95 -12.26
C LYS A 64 21.27 -7.66 -13.47
N ARG A 65 20.59 -7.67 -14.64
CA ARG A 65 21.01 -8.41 -15.85
C ARG A 65 20.67 -7.62 -17.12
N LEU A 66 21.02 -6.33 -17.19
CA LEU A 66 20.65 -5.44 -18.31
C LEU A 66 21.14 -5.93 -19.67
N PHE A 67 22.27 -6.63 -19.70
CA PHE A 67 22.88 -7.14 -20.94
C PHE A 67 22.37 -8.53 -21.37
N ALA A 68 21.56 -9.20 -20.56
CA ALA A 68 20.98 -10.48 -20.92
C ALA A 68 20.00 -10.33 -22.11
N ALA A 69 20.06 -11.25 -23.06
CA ALA A 69 19.19 -11.22 -24.23
C ALA A 69 17.71 -11.24 -23.85
N GLU A 70 17.35 -12.07 -22.88
CA GLU A 70 15.99 -12.15 -22.33
C GLU A 70 15.52 -10.81 -21.73
N THR A 71 16.35 -10.14 -20.92
CA THR A 71 16.03 -8.82 -20.36
C THR A 71 15.76 -7.80 -21.45
N ARG A 72 16.62 -7.78 -22.47
CA ARG A 72 16.45 -6.85 -23.62
C ARG A 72 15.17 -7.16 -24.40
N GLN A 73 14.84 -8.43 -24.56
CA GLN A 73 13.59 -8.84 -25.21
C GLN A 73 12.37 -8.40 -24.41
N GLN A 74 12.35 -8.63 -23.09
CA GLN A 74 11.27 -8.20 -22.20
C GLN A 74 11.10 -6.68 -22.19
N MET A 75 12.20 -5.92 -22.14
CA MET A 75 12.16 -4.45 -22.21
C MET A 75 11.64 -3.94 -23.57
N ARG A 76 12.00 -4.61 -24.67
CA ARG A 76 11.45 -4.27 -26.01
C ARG A 76 9.97 -4.56 -26.10
N ALA A 77 9.52 -5.70 -25.57
CA ALA A 77 8.11 -6.07 -25.53
C ALA A 77 7.30 -5.04 -24.70
N LEU A 78 7.79 -4.65 -23.52
CA LEU A 78 7.16 -3.60 -22.73
C LEU A 78 7.08 -2.28 -23.53
N LYS A 79 8.18 -1.86 -24.17
CA LYS A 79 8.17 -0.64 -25.00
C LYS A 79 7.12 -0.71 -26.11
N GLN A 80 7.02 -1.84 -26.81
CA GLN A 80 6.02 -2.04 -27.86
C GLN A 80 4.60 -2.00 -27.30
N GLU A 81 4.35 -2.63 -26.15
CA GLU A 81 3.05 -2.59 -25.46
C GLU A 81 2.67 -1.17 -25.07
N LEU A 82 3.59 -0.39 -24.48
CA LEU A 82 3.34 0.99 -24.10
C LEU A 82 3.08 1.89 -25.32
N ALA A 83 3.90 1.79 -26.36
CA ALA A 83 3.75 2.58 -27.58
C ALA A 83 2.48 2.21 -28.38
N GLY A 84 2.06 0.95 -28.33
CA GLY A 84 0.82 0.47 -28.98
C GLY A 84 -0.43 0.70 -28.14
N GLY A 85 -0.32 1.28 -26.94
CA GLY A 85 -1.42 1.40 -26.00
C GLY A 85 -2.53 2.40 -26.39
N GLY A 86 -2.27 3.31 -27.32
CA GLY A 86 -3.23 4.30 -27.79
C GLY A 86 -3.61 5.34 -26.72
N TYR A 87 -2.63 5.75 -25.90
CA TYR A 87 -2.84 6.71 -24.81
C TYR A 87 -2.91 8.14 -25.33
N ASP A 88 -3.78 8.95 -24.73
CA ASP A 88 -3.83 10.40 -24.98
C ASP A 88 -2.65 11.09 -24.29
N PHE A 89 -2.28 10.64 -23.09
CA PHE A 89 -1.09 11.07 -22.37
C PHE A 89 -0.70 10.05 -21.27
N VAL A 90 0.50 10.22 -20.70
CA VAL A 90 0.97 9.50 -19.52
C VAL A 90 0.97 10.42 -18.31
N LEU A 91 0.48 9.95 -17.17
CA LEU A 91 0.63 10.61 -15.87
C LEU A 91 1.70 9.90 -15.04
N ASP A 92 2.86 10.51 -14.86
CA ASP A 92 3.88 10.03 -13.93
C ASP A 92 3.67 10.67 -12.54
N SER A 93 3.06 9.91 -11.63
CA SER A 93 2.84 10.34 -10.24
C SER A 93 4.03 10.03 -9.33
N GLN A 94 5.06 9.34 -9.82
CA GLN A 94 6.21 8.94 -9.00
C GLN A 94 7.28 10.03 -8.91
N GLY A 95 7.55 10.76 -9.99
CA GLY A 95 8.51 11.86 -10.01
C GLY A 95 9.96 11.43 -9.82
N LEU A 96 10.37 10.29 -10.40
CA LEU A 96 11.73 9.78 -10.46
C LEU A 96 12.22 9.73 -11.91
N ILE A 97 13.52 9.91 -12.14
CA ILE A 97 14.11 9.77 -13.49
C ILE A 97 13.77 8.42 -14.10
N LYS A 98 13.79 7.36 -13.28
CA LYS A 98 13.41 6.02 -13.71
C LYS A 98 11.95 5.97 -14.21
N SER A 99 11.01 6.51 -13.47
CA SER A 99 9.59 6.47 -13.86
C SER A 99 9.35 7.33 -15.10
N ALA A 100 9.96 8.50 -15.19
CA ALA A 100 9.91 9.38 -16.35
C ALA A 100 10.46 8.70 -17.62
N TRP A 101 11.57 7.94 -17.49
CA TRP A 101 12.13 7.19 -18.61
C TRP A 101 11.15 6.12 -19.14
N PHE A 102 10.48 5.37 -18.25
CA PHE A 102 9.47 4.40 -18.66
C PHE A 102 8.21 5.08 -19.23
N ALA A 103 7.78 6.19 -18.63
CA ALA A 103 6.64 6.97 -19.10
C ALA A 103 6.80 7.41 -20.56
N ARG A 104 7.99 7.83 -20.96
CA ARG A 104 8.30 8.26 -22.35
C ARG A 104 8.24 7.13 -23.37
N GLN A 105 8.30 5.86 -22.95
CA GLN A 105 8.21 4.73 -23.89
C GLN A 105 6.83 4.63 -24.58
N ALA A 106 5.80 5.27 -24.03
CA ALA A 106 4.47 5.33 -24.65
C ALA A 106 4.43 6.23 -25.91
N GLY A 107 5.43 7.11 -26.10
CA GLY A 107 5.51 7.98 -27.29
C GLY A 107 4.51 9.13 -27.34
N VAL A 108 3.81 9.41 -26.24
CA VAL A 108 2.82 10.48 -26.07
C VAL A 108 3.26 11.48 -25.01
N PRO A 109 2.63 12.68 -24.90
CA PRO A 109 2.98 13.65 -23.86
C PRO A 109 2.95 13.05 -22.46
N VAL A 110 3.96 13.36 -21.65
CA VAL A 110 4.02 12.96 -20.24
C VAL A 110 3.69 14.16 -19.36
N LYS A 111 2.79 13.98 -18.42
CA LYS A 111 2.44 14.93 -17.36
C LYS A 111 2.96 14.40 -16.02
N GLY A 112 3.35 15.28 -15.10
CA GLY A 112 3.83 14.86 -13.79
C GLY A 112 4.12 16.03 -12.87
N LEU A 113 4.79 15.76 -11.74
CA LEU A 113 5.19 16.80 -10.79
C LEU A 113 6.26 17.70 -11.41
N ASP A 114 6.22 19.01 -11.14
CA ASP A 114 7.25 19.95 -11.58
C ASP A 114 8.60 19.69 -10.87
N LYS A 115 9.65 20.42 -11.27
CA LYS A 115 11.01 20.27 -10.72
C LYS A 115 11.12 20.54 -9.21
N HIS A 116 10.21 21.34 -8.66
CA HIS A 116 10.20 21.67 -7.24
C HIS A 116 9.41 20.67 -6.41
N SER A 117 8.44 20.00 -7.02
CA SER A 117 7.52 19.06 -6.38
C SER A 117 7.97 17.60 -6.53
N ALA A 118 8.61 17.24 -7.63
CA ALA A 118 9.12 15.89 -7.87
C ALA A 118 10.15 15.47 -6.82
N ARG A 119 10.23 14.16 -6.55
CA ARG A 119 11.22 13.59 -5.64
C ARG A 119 12.63 13.74 -6.20
N GLU A 120 12.79 13.50 -7.51
CA GLU A 120 13.98 13.82 -8.29
C GLU A 120 13.61 14.92 -9.29
N GLY A 121 14.00 16.17 -9.01
CA GLY A 121 13.58 17.33 -9.81
C GLY A 121 13.93 17.23 -11.30
N TRP A 122 15.01 16.50 -11.63
CA TRP A 122 15.40 16.22 -13.02
C TRP A 122 14.38 15.38 -13.81
N ALA A 123 13.51 14.64 -13.13
CA ALA A 123 12.43 13.91 -13.80
C ALA A 123 11.52 14.84 -14.60
N ALA A 124 11.30 16.06 -14.12
CA ALA A 124 10.47 17.07 -14.78
C ALA A 124 10.97 17.47 -16.18
N ALA A 125 12.25 17.29 -16.47
CA ALA A 125 12.81 17.55 -17.81
C ALA A 125 12.29 16.57 -18.88
N PHE A 126 11.69 15.47 -18.47
CA PHE A 126 11.07 14.48 -19.36
C PHE A 126 9.57 14.73 -19.59
N TYR A 127 8.97 15.70 -18.90
CA TYR A 127 7.54 15.96 -18.95
C TYR A 127 7.21 17.09 -19.91
N ALA A 128 6.14 16.91 -20.67
CA ALA A 128 5.56 17.97 -21.50
C ALA A 128 4.85 19.03 -20.64
N GLN A 129 4.35 18.62 -19.45
CA GLN A 129 3.72 19.52 -18.49
C GLN A 129 4.03 19.07 -17.05
N GLY A 130 4.53 20.00 -16.24
CA GLY A 130 4.78 19.83 -14.81
C GLY A 130 3.75 20.58 -13.96
N PHE A 131 3.33 19.96 -12.84
CA PHE A 131 2.37 20.52 -11.90
C PHE A 131 3.03 20.76 -10.54
N GLN A 132 2.75 21.92 -9.96
CA GLN A 132 3.29 22.27 -8.64
C GLN A 132 2.40 21.70 -7.55
N VAL A 133 2.97 20.84 -6.69
CA VAL A 133 2.30 20.24 -5.55
C VAL A 133 3.17 20.41 -4.31
N ALA A 134 2.61 20.93 -3.23
CA ALA A 134 3.32 21.23 -1.98
C ALA A 134 4.05 20.00 -1.41
N LYS A 135 5.33 20.17 -0.99
CA LYS A 135 6.15 19.08 -0.42
C LYS A 135 5.82 18.76 1.06
N GLY A 136 5.28 19.63 1.82
CA GLY A 136 5.02 19.44 3.26
C GLY A 136 3.74 18.66 3.59
N ARG A 137 3.05 18.14 2.58
CA ARG A 137 1.81 17.37 2.76
C ARG A 137 2.10 15.87 2.66
N ASP A 138 1.21 15.05 3.24
CA ASP A 138 1.28 13.60 3.16
C ASP A 138 1.15 13.07 1.71
N ALA A 139 1.51 11.81 1.50
CA ALA A 139 1.57 11.22 0.18
C ALA A 139 0.19 11.07 -0.48
N VAL A 140 -0.86 10.79 0.29
CA VAL A 140 -2.24 10.66 -0.21
C VAL A 140 -2.72 12.00 -0.74
N TRP A 141 -2.62 13.06 0.07
CA TRP A 141 -3.00 14.40 -0.34
C TRP A 141 -2.26 14.84 -1.60
N ARG A 142 -0.95 14.59 -1.67
CA ARG A 142 -0.12 14.98 -2.82
C ARG A 142 -0.51 14.27 -4.12
N ASN A 143 -0.89 13.00 -4.06
CA ASN A 143 -1.38 12.29 -5.22
C ASN A 143 -2.74 12.84 -5.66
N ARG A 144 -3.67 13.06 -4.73
CA ARG A 144 -5.00 13.65 -5.00
C ARG A 144 -4.87 15.03 -5.65
N GLU A 145 -3.98 15.88 -5.13
CA GLU A 145 -3.72 17.21 -5.68
C GLU A 145 -3.16 17.16 -7.10
N LEU A 146 -2.18 16.28 -7.38
CA LEU A 146 -1.64 16.11 -8.72
C LEU A 146 -2.76 15.71 -9.72
N PHE A 147 -3.57 14.73 -9.36
CA PHE A 147 -4.66 14.28 -10.24
C PHE A 147 -5.71 15.39 -10.43
N ALA A 148 -6.09 16.09 -9.37
CA ALA A 148 -7.04 17.19 -9.44
C ALA A 148 -6.58 18.29 -10.41
N GLN A 149 -5.31 18.69 -10.35
CA GLN A 149 -4.75 19.67 -11.29
C GLN A 149 -4.68 19.15 -12.73
N VAL A 150 -4.32 17.87 -12.93
CA VAL A 150 -4.21 17.28 -14.29
C VAL A 150 -5.57 17.16 -14.97
N PHE A 151 -6.62 16.82 -14.22
CA PHE A 151 -7.95 16.55 -14.76
C PHE A 151 -8.95 17.69 -14.55
N GLY A 152 -8.58 18.75 -13.82
CA GLY A 152 -9.39 19.96 -13.67
C GLY A 152 -10.56 19.82 -12.68
N TYR A 153 -10.46 18.96 -11.67
CA TYR A 153 -11.44 18.84 -10.59
C TYR A 153 -10.90 19.35 -9.24
N ARG A 154 -11.76 19.44 -8.26
CA ARG A 154 -11.40 19.65 -6.86
C ARG A 154 -11.75 18.40 -6.05
N PHE A 155 -10.94 18.08 -5.07
CA PHE A 155 -11.25 17.01 -4.12
C PHE A 155 -11.43 17.60 -2.72
N ASP A 156 -12.26 16.95 -1.94
CA ASP A 156 -12.55 17.28 -0.55
C ASP A 156 -12.73 15.99 0.27
N GLY A 157 -13.01 16.15 1.55
CA GLY A 157 -13.33 15.04 2.44
C GLY A 157 -12.19 14.08 2.70
N THR A 158 -12.53 12.99 3.39
CA THR A 158 -11.63 11.90 3.73
C THR A 158 -11.20 11.11 2.49
N ALA A 159 -10.03 10.52 2.56
CA ALA A 159 -9.51 9.69 1.49
C ALA A 159 -10.28 8.35 1.42
N ASP A 160 -10.92 8.09 0.27
CA ASP A 160 -11.49 6.78 -0.03
C ASP A 160 -10.53 6.05 -0.99
N PHE A 161 -10.12 4.87 -0.61
CA PHE A 161 -9.15 4.09 -1.39
C PHE A 161 -9.79 3.29 -2.53
N GLY A 162 -11.11 3.10 -2.54
CA GLY A 162 -11.85 2.40 -3.59
C GLY A 162 -11.45 0.92 -3.76
N VAL A 163 -10.83 0.32 -2.75
CA VAL A 163 -10.29 -1.05 -2.80
C VAL A 163 -11.44 -2.07 -2.82
N ARG A 164 -11.34 -3.03 -3.74
CA ARG A 164 -12.19 -4.21 -3.78
C ARG A 164 -11.33 -5.46 -3.86
N VAL A 165 -11.51 -6.33 -2.86
CA VAL A 165 -10.81 -7.60 -2.79
C VAL A 165 -11.63 -8.65 -3.54
N PRO A 166 -11.06 -9.33 -4.55
CA PRO A 166 -11.77 -10.36 -5.31
C PRO A 166 -12.02 -11.59 -4.44
N GLU A 167 -13.16 -12.24 -4.64
CA GLU A 167 -13.56 -13.42 -3.84
C GLU A 167 -12.71 -14.67 -4.13
N ASP A 168 -12.13 -14.77 -5.32
CA ASP A 168 -11.21 -15.85 -5.70
C ASP A 168 -9.84 -15.77 -5.01
N ALA A 169 -9.57 -14.69 -4.27
CA ALA A 169 -8.40 -14.56 -3.40
C ALA A 169 -8.57 -15.24 -2.03
N ALA A 170 -9.65 -15.99 -1.82
CA ALA A 170 -9.95 -16.63 -0.54
C ALA A 170 -8.81 -17.52 -0.04
N VAL A 171 -8.55 -17.44 1.27
CA VAL A 171 -7.56 -18.24 1.98
C VAL A 171 -8.31 -19.23 2.87
N GLN A 172 -7.98 -20.51 2.75
CA GLN A 172 -8.57 -21.56 3.59
C GLN A 172 -7.91 -21.61 4.96
N GLY A 173 -8.66 -22.11 5.95
CA GLY A 173 -8.14 -22.31 7.31
C GLY A 173 -8.03 -21.04 8.14
N LEU A 174 -8.60 -19.92 7.70
CA LEU A 174 -8.70 -18.72 8.53
C LEU A 174 -9.69 -18.97 9.68
N PRO A 175 -9.36 -18.59 10.92
CA PRO A 175 -10.31 -18.58 12.02
C PRO A 175 -11.48 -17.62 11.73
N GLU A 176 -12.64 -17.88 12.31
CA GLU A 176 -13.79 -16.95 12.18
C GLU A 176 -13.55 -15.61 12.86
N ASN A 177 -12.85 -15.64 14.02
CA ASN A 177 -12.49 -14.43 14.77
C ASN A 177 -10.99 -14.36 14.95
N TYR A 178 -10.35 -13.45 14.25
CA TYR A 178 -8.89 -13.29 14.29
C TYR A 178 -8.44 -11.85 14.13
N ARG A 179 -7.29 -11.58 14.69
CA ARG A 179 -6.49 -10.36 14.45
C ARG A 179 -5.31 -10.69 13.53
N VAL A 180 -4.79 -9.69 12.84
CA VAL A 180 -3.56 -9.83 12.05
C VAL A 180 -2.45 -9.03 12.70
N ALA A 181 -1.31 -9.68 12.98
CA ALA A 181 -0.11 -9.02 13.48
C ALA A 181 0.97 -8.97 12.40
N LEU A 182 1.20 -7.78 11.86
CA LEU A 182 2.23 -7.50 10.84
C LEU A 182 3.56 -7.21 11.54
N HIS A 183 4.22 -8.27 11.99
CA HIS A 183 5.38 -8.24 12.88
C HIS A 183 6.69 -7.89 12.18
N ALA A 184 6.72 -7.84 10.84
CA ALA A 184 7.94 -7.72 10.04
C ALA A 184 7.91 -6.53 9.07
N THR A 185 9.09 -6.00 8.78
CA THR A 185 9.31 -4.89 7.85
C THR A 185 10.69 -5.03 7.19
N SER A 186 10.93 -4.22 6.14
CA SER A 186 12.16 -4.27 5.34
C SER A 186 13.42 -3.77 6.05
N ARG A 187 13.31 -3.13 7.22
CA ARG A 187 14.42 -2.58 8.00
C ARG A 187 14.35 -3.07 9.44
N GLU A 188 15.43 -3.62 9.94
CA GLU A 188 15.53 -4.12 11.31
C GLU A 188 15.24 -3.02 12.35
N SER A 189 15.71 -1.79 12.12
CA SER A 189 15.47 -0.64 12.99
C SER A 189 13.99 -0.27 13.19
N LYS A 190 13.11 -0.71 12.27
CA LYS A 190 11.67 -0.50 12.37
C LYS A 190 10.93 -1.64 13.06
N LEU A 191 11.62 -2.68 13.47
CA LEU A 191 11.01 -3.81 14.18
C LEU A 191 10.62 -3.39 15.60
N TRP A 192 9.45 -3.82 16.03
CA TRP A 192 9.05 -3.74 17.42
C TRP A 192 9.64 -4.96 18.17
N PRO A 193 10.06 -4.83 19.46
CA PRO A 193 10.71 -5.93 20.19
C PRO A 193 9.84 -7.18 20.27
N ASP A 194 10.43 -8.37 20.08
CA ASP A 194 9.68 -9.64 20.11
C ASP A 194 8.97 -9.86 21.43
N LYS A 195 9.59 -9.51 22.55
CA LYS A 195 8.96 -9.58 23.89
C LYS A 195 7.70 -8.73 24.01
N TYR A 196 7.63 -7.60 23.29
CA TYR A 196 6.45 -6.72 23.27
C TYR A 196 5.32 -7.34 22.44
N TRP A 197 5.68 -8.01 21.32
CA TRP A 197 4.70 -8.78 20.55
C TRP A 197 4.11 -9.91 21.39
N VAL A 198 4.95 -10.71 22.07
CA VAL A 198 4.51 -11.84 22.93
C VAL A 198 3.57 -11.34 24.03
N GLU A 199 3.94 -10.28 24.73
CA GLU A 199 3.11 -9.69 25.79
C GLU A 199 1.75 -9.22 25.25
N LEU A 200 1.76 -8.42 24.18
CA LEU A 200 0.52 -7.88 23.59
C LEU A 200 -0.41 -8.99 23.11
N LEU A 201 0.12 -9.95 22.34
CA LEU A 201 -0.72 -10.98 21.71
C LEU A 201 -1.32 -11.94 22.72
N ASN A 202 -0.58 -12.31 23.78
CA ASN A 202 -1.12 -13.12 24.89
C ASN A 202 -2.21 -12.36 25.68
N ARG A 203 -2.05 -11.06 25.90
CA ARG A 203 -3.09 -10.24 26.57
C ARG A 203 -4.35 -10.11 25.70
N LEU A 204 -4.20 -9.90 24.40
CA LEU A 204 -5.35 -9.84 23.48
C LEU A 204 -6.11 -11.15 23.45
N HIS A 205 -5.40 -12.29 23.40
CA HIS A 205 -6.02 -13.60 23.45
C HIS A 205 -6.74 -13.85 24.78
N ALA A 206 -6.11 -13.51 25.89
CA ALA A 206 -6.71 -13.67 27.22
C ALA A 206 -8.00 -12.82 27.41
N ALA A 207 -8.10 -11.69 26.70
CA ALA A 207 -9.25 -10.81 26.79
C ALA A 207 -10.51 -11.35 26.10
N ASP A 208 -10.37 -12.06 24.96
CA ASP A 208 -11.55 -12.44 24.16
C ASP A 208 -11.40 -13.75 23.35
N GLY A 209 -10.30 -14.47 23.50
CA GLY A 209 -10.06 -15.75 22.83
C GLY A 209 -9.81 -15.68 21.32
N ALA A 210 -9.70 -14.47 20.74
CA ALA A 210 -9.45 -14.34 19.30
C ALA A 210 -8.09 -14.89 18.91
N ALA A 211 -8.02 -15.56 17.76
CA ALA A 211 -6.77 -16.03 17.17
C ALA A 211 -5.93 -14.84 16.63
N VAL A 212 -4.63 -15.07 16.46
CA VAL A 212 -3.72 -14.10 15.85
C VAL A 212 -3.06 -14.71 14.62
N TRP A 213 -3.20 -14.06 13.47
CA TRP A 213 -2.59 -14.47 12.21
C TRP A 213 -1.29 -13.69 11.96
N LEU A 214 -0.18 -14.42 11.74
CA LEU A 214 1.16 -13.87 11.56
C LEU A 214 1.63 -14.09 10.10
N PRO A 215 1.23 -13.27 9.13
CA PRO A 215 1.66 -13.41 7.74
C PRO A 215 3.14 -13.08 7.58
N TRP A 216 3.76 -13.68 6.56
CA TRP A 216 5.16 -13.49 6.24
C TRP A 216 5.39 -13.35 4.73
N GLY A 217 6.47 -12.67 4.33
CA GLY A 217 6.82 -12.42 2.93
C GLY A 217 8.18 -12.96 2.52
N SER A 218 9.03 -13.36 3.49
CA SER A 218 10.35 -13.96 3.27
C SER A 218 10.61 -15.06 4.30
N GLU A 219 11.59 -15.92 4.05
CA GLU A 219 11.92 -16.99 5.01
C GLU A 219 12.41 -16.45 6.36
N VAL A 220 13.12 -15.32 6.36
CA VAL A 220 13.52 -14.65 7.61
C VAL A 220 12.30 -14.20 8.42
N GLU A 221 11.31 -13.63 7.77
CA GLU A 221 10.05 -13.23 8.41
C GLU A 221 9.26 -14.45 8.89
N ARG A 222 9.28 -15.57 8.13
CA ARG A 222 8.64 -16.82 8.53
C ARG A 222 9.25 -17.38 9.81
N GLN A 223 10.58 -17.43 9.91
CA GLN A 223 11.26 -17.91 11.12
C GLN A 223 10.92 -17.02 12.34
N ARG A 224 10.84 -15.71 12.14
CA ARG A 224 10.39 -14.79 13.19
C ARG A 224 8.94 -15.06 13.60
N ALA A 225 8.03 -15.26 12.62
CA ALA A 225 6.62 -15.59 12.91
C ALA A 225 6.51 -16.88 13.75
N LEU A 226 7.25 -17.92 13.38
CA LEU A 226 7.29 -19.19 14.13
C LEU A 226 7.83 -19.00 15.55
N ALA A 227 8.90 -18.24 15.73
CA ALA A 227 9.47 -17.96 17.05
C ALA A 227 8.50 -17.15 17.96
N LEU A 228 7.66 -16.30 17.40
CA LEU A 228 6.58 -15.64 18.12
C LEU A 228 5.45 -16.62 18.45
N ALA A 229 5.05 -17.46 17.50
CA ALA A 229 3.99 -18.44 17.69
C ALA A 229 4.34 -19.49 18.75
N ASP A 230 5.61 -19.86 18.92
CA ASP A 230 6.05 -20.76 19.98
C ASP A 230 5.79 -20.20 21.41
N GLN A 231 5.56 -18.89 21.53
CA GLN A 231 5.34 -18.20 22.81
C GLN A 231 3.93 -17.61 22.96
N VAL A 232 3.10 -17.73 21.92
CA VAL A 232 1.73 -17.17 21.87
C VAL A 232 0.76 -18.27 21.42
N GLU A 233 -0.01 -18.83 22.33
CA GLU A 233 -0.92 -19.96 22.07
C GLU A 233 -1.91 -19.71 20.95
N ALA A 234 -2.39 -18.48 20.84
CA ALA A 234 -3.37 -18.09 19.82
C ALA A 234 -2.77 -17.83 18.43
N ALA A 235 -1.45 -17.83 18.29
CA ALA A 235 -0.79 -17.42 17.05
C ALA A 235 -0.80 -18.53 16.01
N GLN A 236 -1.14 -18.14 14.77
CA GLN A 236 -1.15 -19.02 13.60
C GLN A 236 -0.25 -18.41 12.51
N VAL A 237 0.63 -19.24 11.97
CA VAL A 237 1.55 -18.88 10.90
C VAL A 237 1.11 -19.63 9.63
N PRO A 238 0.82 -18.94 8.51
CA PRO A 238 0.47 -19.63 7.28
C PRO A 238 1.60 -20.52 6.80
N GLU A 239 1.28 -21.73 6.33
CA GLU A 239 2.26 -22.66 5.79
C GLU A 239 2.94 -22.09 4.55
N GLU A 240 2.16 -21.44 3.69
CA GLU A 240 2.64 -20.85 2.46
C GLU A 240 2.62 -19.32 2.51
N LYS A 241 3.53 -18.72 1.74
CA LYS A 241 3.54 -17.27 1.54
C LYS A 241 2.29 -16.83 0.79
N LEU A 242 1.59 -15.85 1.35
CA LEU A 242 0.43 -15.25 0.71
C LEU A 242 0.84 -14.40 -0.51
N SER A 243 0.05 -14.47 -1.59
CA SER A 243 0.04 -13.42 -2.60
C SER A 243 -0.51 -12.11 -2.02
N LEU A 244 -0.32 -10.98 -2.72
CA LEU A 244 -0.87 -9.71 -2.24
C LEU A 244 -2.41 -9.69 -2.23
N LEU A 245 -3.06 -10.39 -3.16
CA LEU A 245 -4.52 -10.53 -3.17
C LEU A 245 -5.01 -11.37 -2.00
N GLN A 246 -4.33 -12.47 -1.69
CA GLN A 246 -4.62 -13.29 -0.50
C GLN A 246 -4.37 -12.51 0.79
N ALA A 247 -3.29 -11.73 0.87
CA ALA A 247 -3.04 -10.85 2.01
C ALA A 247 -4.16 -9.80 2.17
N ALA A 248 -4.65 -9.22 1.08
CA ALA A 248 -5.80 -8.32 1.11
C ALA A 248 -7.07 -9.01 1.61
N TYR A 249 -7.29 -10.27 1.19
CA TYR A 249 -8.43 -11.07 1.66
C TYR A 249 -8.35 -11.31 3.18
N VAL A 250 -7.18 -11.75 3.68
CA VAL A 250 -6.94 -11.96 5.10
C VAL A 250 -7.13 -10.66 5.90
N LEU A 251 -6.58 -9.54 5.43
CA LEU A 251 -6.73 -8.25 6.09
C LEU A 251 -8.19 -7.77 6.10
N ARG A 252 -8.93 -7.96 5.00
CA ARG A 252 -10.37 -7.61 4.93
C ARG A 252 -11.20 -8.36 5.96
N GLY A 253 -10.93 -9.65 6.15
CA GLY A 253 -11.65 -10.51 7.12
C GLY A 253 -11.22 -10.31 8.56
N ALA A 254 -10.09 -9.70 8.84
CA ALA A 254 -9.59 -9.51 10.19
C ALA A 254 -10.51 -8.61 11.04
N ARG A 255 -10.66 -8.93 12.32
CA ARG A 255 -11.30 -8.08 13.32
C ARG A 255 -10.54 -6.75 13.47
N SER A 256 -9.23 -6.84 13.58
CA SER A 256 -8.32 -5.69 13.60
C SER A 256 -6.92 -6.06 13.12
N VAL A 257 -6.09 -5.05 12.88
CA VAL A 257 -4.71 -5.21 12.42
C VAL A 257 -3.77 -4.42 13.32
N ILE A 258 -2.70 -5.05 13.76
CA ILE A 258 -1.58 -4.39 14.44
C ILE A 258 -0.35 -4.57 13.58
N GLY A 259 0.42 -3.53 13.34
CA GLY A 259 1.59 -3.73 12.49
C GLY A 259 2.66 -2.66 12.61
N VAL A 260 3.90 -3.06 12.39
CA VAL A 260 5.00 -2.12 12.19
C VAL A 260 4.86 -1.41 10.83
N ASP A 261 5.60 -0.33 10.62
CA ASP A 261 5.62 0.44 9.36
C ASP A 261 6.00 -0.47 8.16
N THR A 262 4.97 -0.98 7.48
CA THR A 262 5.07 -1.90 6.34
C THR A 262 3.98 -1.64 5.31
N GLY A 263 4.19 -2.11 4.08
CA GLY A 263 3.20 -1.94 3.00
C GLY A 263 1.84 -2.59 3.29
N LEU A 264 1.80 -3.73 3.98
CA LEU A 264 0.56 -4.40 4.37
C LEU A 264 -0.25 -3.61 5.41
N LEU A 265 0.41 -2.82 6.26
CA LEU A 265 -0.27 -1.94 7.19
C LEU A 265 -1.08 -0.85 6.44
N HIS A 266 -0.48 -0.26 5.40
CA HIS A 266 -1.20 0.69 4.53
C HIS A 266 -2.34 0.01 3.76
N LEU A 267 -2.19 -1.28 3.41
CA LEU A 267 -3.27 -2.03 2.78
C LEU A 267 -4.43 -2.27 3.75
N ALA A 268 -4.15 -2.60 5.02
CA ALA A 268 -5.17 -2.72 6.06
C ALA A 268 -5.93 -1.40 6.28
N ASN A 269 -5.21 -0.28 6.27
CA ASN A 269 -5.81 1.06 6.32
C ASN A 269 -6.70 1.34 5.10
N ALA A 270 -6.25 0.95 3.91
CA ALA A 270 -7.04 1.11 2.67
C ALA A 270 -8.29 0.21 2.63
N LEU A 271 -8.31 -0.87 3.42
CA LEU A 271 -9.46 -1.76 3.63
C LEU A 271 -10.36 -1.31 4.78
N ASP A 272 -10.10 -0.14 5.36
CA ASP A 272 -10.89 0.50 6.41
C ASP A 272 -11.06 -0.38 7.67
N LYS A 273 -9.98 -1.04 8.09
CA LYS A 273 -9.97 -1.93 9.27
C LYS A 273 -9.56 -1.17 10.53
N PRO A 274 -10.10 -1.56 11.71
CA PRO A 274 -9.52 -1.14 12.98
C PRO A 274 -8.04 -1.48 13.00
N LEU A 275 -7.16 -0.48 13.19
CA LEU A 275 -5.73 -0.76 13.14
C LEU A 275 -4.89 0.17 14.02
N ILE A 276 -3.76 -0.38 14.47
CA ILE A 276 -2.67 0.38 15.07
C ILE A 276 -1.40 0.19 14.24
N GLY A 277 -0.85 1.30 13.76
CA GLY A 277 0.48 1.36 13.19
C GLY A 277 1.53 1.66 14.25
N ILE A 278 2.53 0.77 14.39
CA ILE A 278 3.62 0.88 15.36
C ILE A 278 4.84 1.46 14.66
N TYR A 279 5.37 2.56 15.18
CA TYR A 279 6.54 3.26 14.66
C TYR A 279 7.67 3.28 15.68
N THR A 280 8.85 2.86 15.26
CA THR A 280 10.06 2.76 16.12
C THR A 280 11.21 3.61 15.58
N ASP A 281 11.37 3.69 14.24
CA ASP A 281 12.46 4.37 13.54
C ASP A 281 11.96 5.12 12.29
N SER A 282 10.70 5.50 12.26
CA SER A 282 10.11 6.33 11.20
C SER A 282 9.14 7.34 11.80
N ASP A 283 9.02 8.49 11.11
CA ASP A 283 8.12 9.57 11.49
C ASP A 283 6.71 9.28 10.94
N PRO A 284 5.73 8.96 11.80
CA PRO A 284 4.36 8.66 11.35
C PRO A 284 3.67 9.85 10.67
N ALA A 285 4.08 11.08 10.94
CA ALA A 285 3.56 12.24 10.22
C ALA A 285 3.91 12.25 8.74
N LYS A 286 4.96 11.51 8.33
CA LYS A 286 5.40 11.41 6.92
C LYS A 286 5.01 10.11 6.24
N THR A 287 5.08 9.01 6.99
CA THR A 287 4.93 7.65 6.46
C THR A 287 3.83 6.86 7.16
N GLY A 288 3.09 7.48 8.05
CA GLY A 288 2.00 6.84 8.79
C GLY A 288 0.81 6.47 7.90
N VAL A 289 -0.05 5.62 8.46
CA VAL A 289 -1.36 5.36 7.87
C VAL A 289 -2.23 6.60 7.99
N GLN A 290 -3.22 6.72 7.11
CA GLN A 290 -4.21 7.80 7.21
C GLN A 290 -5.06 7.57 8.46
N PRO A 291 -5.02 8.49 9.45
CA PRO A 291 -5.82 8.35 10.66
C PRO A 291 -7.32 8.39 10.36
N SER A 292 -8.08 7.61 11.12
CA SER A 292 -9.55 7.62 11.10
C SER A 292 -10.07 7.44 12.53
N ALA A 293 -11.39 7.28 12.70
CA ALA A 293 -11.98 7.02 14.01
C ALA A 293 -11.48 5.69 14.62
N TRP A 294 -11.03 4.73 13.80
CA TRP A 294 -10.55 3.41 14.21
C TRP A 294 -9.17 3.04 13.66
N ALA A 295 -8.40 4.03 13.16
CA ALA A 295 -7.02 3.84 12.70
C ALA A 295 -6.08 4.87 13.30
N GLU A 296 -5.01 4.41 13.95
CA GLU A 296 -4.10 5.26 14.69
C GLU A 296 -2.63 4.88 14.47
N ASN A 297 -1.75 5.89 14.54
CA ASN A 297 -0.30 5.73 14.52
C ASN A 297 0.23 5.93 15.92
N MET A 298 1.00 4.97 16.46
CA MET A 298 1.60 5.01 17.79
C MET A 298 3.12 4.93 17.73
N GLY A 299 3.78 5.68 18.62
CA GLY A 299 5.24 5.73 18.67
C GLY A 299 5.86 6.70 17.67
N GLY A 300 7.16 6.53 17.42
CA GLY A 300 7.97 7.40 16.57
C GLY A 300 9.45 7.06 16.68
N ILE A 301 10.32 7.90 16.10
CA ILE A 301 11.77 7.68 16.07
C ILE A 301 12.32 7.61 17.51
N GLY A 302 12.83 6.44 17.90
CA GLY A 302 13.41 6.19 19.22
C GLY A 302 12.39 6.09 20.37
N CYS A 303 11.10 6.16 20.09
CA CYS A 303 10.02 6.13 21.07
C CYS A 303 8.97 5.06 20.71
N PRO A 304 9.31 3.76 20.76
CA PRO A 304 8.33 2.71 20.51
C PRO A 304 7.25 2.69 21.60
N PRO A 305 5.96 2.45 21.26
CA PRO A 305 4.90 2.34 22.25
C PRO A 305 5.10 1.12 23.13
N GLN A 306 4.54 1.14 24.34
CA GLN A 306 4.53 -0.03 25.24
C GLN A 306 3.34 -0.96 24.89
N PRO A 307 3.45 -2.28 25.15
CA PRO A 307 2.39 -3.24 24.86
C PRO A 307 1.05 -2.89 25.51
N GLU A 308 1.06 -2.36 26.75
CA GLU A 308 -0.14 -1.90 27.47
C GLU A 308 -0.88 -0.81 26.70
N GLU A 309 -0.15 0.23 26.25
CA GLU A 309 -0.73 1.35 25.53
C GLU A 309 -1.38 0.88 24.21
N VAL A 310 -0.71 -0.06 23.49
CA VAL A 310 -1.23 -0.64 22.25
C VAL A 310 -2.47 -1.50 22.53
N PHE A 311 -2.46 -2.28 23.62
CA PHE A 311 -3.58 -3.13 24.02
C PHE A 311 -4.84 -2.30 24.30
N GLU A 312 -4.76 -1.33 25.20
CA GLU A 312 -5.90 -0.49 25.60
C GLU A 312 -6.45 0.27 24.38
N ARG A 313 -5.55 0.81 23.56
CA ARG A 313 -5.96 1.60 22.42
C ARG A 313 -6.62 0.77 21.33
N LEU A 314 -6.10 -0.44 21.06
CA LEU A 314 -6.68 -1.34 20.06
C LEU A 314 -8.12 -1.74 20.43
N LEU A 315 -8.37 -2.12 21.68
CA LEU A 315 -9.71 -2.50 22.12
C LEU A 315 -10.71 -1.34 21.97
N LEU A 316 -10.26 -0.11 22.27
CA LEU A 316 -11.09 1.08 22.04
C LEU A 316 -11.42 1.28 20.56
N LEU A 317 -10.44 1.14 19.65
CA LEU A 317 -10.65 1.28 18.21
C LEU A 317 -11.58 0.19 17.65
N GLU A 318 -11.46 -1.05 18.14
CA GLU A 318 -12.37 -2.15 17.79
C GLU A 318 -13.79 -1.83 18.21
N GLN A 319 -14.00 -1.31 19.42
CA GLN A 319 -15.32 -0.93 19.93
C GLN A 319 -15.95 0.18 19.09
N VAL A 320 -15.20 1.26 18.83
CA VAL A 320 -15.67 2.36 17.97
C VAL A 320 -16.09 1.88 16.59
N TYR A 321 -15.32 0.94 16.02
CA TYR A 321 -15.65 0.35 14.72
C TYR A 321 -16.93 -0.47 14.78
N GLN A 322 -17.11 -1.31 15.80
CA GLN A 322 -18.31 -2.11 15.98
C GLN A 322 -19.56 -1.23 16.13
N ASP A 323 -19.49 -0.22 17.00
CA ASP A 323 -20.59 0.74 17.20
C ASP A 323 -20.95 1.45 15.88
N SER A 324 -19.96 1.79 15.06
CA SER A 324 -20.21 2.40 13.74
C SER A 324 -20.95 1.46 12.78
N GLN A 325 -20.64 0.15 12.81
CA GLN A 325 -21.29 -0.82 11.93
C GLN A 325 -22.74 -1.10 12.34
N GLU A 326 -23.08 -0.96 13.62
CA GLU A 326 -24.46 -1.13 14.11
C GLU A 326 -25.36 0.04 13.72
N ILE A 327 -24.82 1.27 13.63
CA ILE A 327 -25.58 2.46 13.21
C ILE A 327 -26.01 2.39 11.74
N PHE A 328 -25.26 1.67 10.90
CA PHE A 328 -25.53 1.56 9.46
C PHE A 328 -26.26 0.25 9.05
N ARG A 329 -26.66 -0.57 10.02
CA ARG A 329 -27.56 -1.73 9.84
C ARG A 329 -28.99 -1.36 10.16
#